data_ed14ae8fecdefe7ae6a11a39583196d3
#
_entry.id   ed14ae8fecdefe7ae6a11a39583196d3
#
_cell.length_a   1.000
_cell.length_b   1.000
_cell.length_c   1.000
_cell.angle_alpha   90.00
_cell.angle_beta   90.00
_cell.angle_gamma   90.00
#
_symmetry.space_group_name_H-M   'P 1'
#
loop_
_entity.id
_entity.type
_entity.pdbx_description
1 polymer ?
#
loop_
_entity_poly.entity_id
_entity_poly.type
_entity_poly.pdbx_seq_one_letter_code
_entity_poly.pdbx_strand_id
1 'polypeptide(L)'
;MLPVANTQLGPGSLAAILGGVFEGGEDTIWIHPDPDFNDEIVFNPEHPNWILHKELLKACKAKANGNYFVGMPDLMEGLDVLAALKGTDMVLLDTVMQPEVLEQQMQQINDIYFKVFDELYDIIREGDEMAFCYFSSWAPGKMSKLQSDISTMISQDDYRRFVQPFIREQCRKIDYTLYHLDGVGAMHHLPALLEIEELNAIQWTPGVGEPQGGSPKWYDLYKKILAGGKSVMACWGTLDELKPLLDNIGADGVHLEMDFHNEREVEQAMRIIEEYTGSSVPVPADTDGIQQEAGQSNVQESIRVREEKNREEDQLKPLYDAIVAGKLEPAVEVTRKAIADGVVPQDIINGYMITAMGEVGQRFQDGKAFVPQLLMAGRAMKGALELLKPLLAGNASTTIGKIVIGTVTVSYTHLTLPTS
;
A
#
# COMPACT_ATOMS: atom_id res chain seq x y z
N MET A 1 22.27 -13.12 16.69
CA MET A 1 21.83 -12.26 15.56
C MET A 1 22.61 -12.67 14.33
N LEU A 2 21.95 -12.90 13.20
CA LEU A 2 22.61 -13.20 11.94
C LEU A 2 23.27 -11.92 11.41
N PRO A 3 24.59 -11.88 11.19
CA PRO A 3 25.22 -10.69 10.65
C PRO A 3 24.93 -10.59 9.14
N VAL A 4 24.20 -9.56 8.73
CA VAL A 4 23.85 -9.27 7.35
C VAL A 4 24.32 -7.87 6.98
N ALA A 5 25.07 -7.75 5.88
CA ALA A 5 25.39 -6.45 5.33
C ALA A 5 24.19 -5.91 4.53
N ASN A 6 23.69 -4.75 4.91
CA ASN A 6 22.70 -4.02 4.14
C ASN A 6 23.39 -3.27 3.00
N THR A 7 23.22 -3.75 1.77
CA THR A 7 23.99 -3.34 0.59
C THR A 7 23.08 -2.77 -0.51
N GLN A 8 22.06 -2.07 -0.11
CA GLN A 8 21.10 -1.47 -1.05
C GLN A 8 21.28 0.05 -1.15
N LEU A 9 20.68 0.61 -2.19
CA LEU A 9 20.52 2.05 -2.39
C LEU A 9 19.15 2.54 -1.87
N GLY A 10 18.60 1.88 -0.85
CA GLY A 10 17.27 2.11 -0.29
C GLY A 10 16.18 1.22 -0.87
N PRO A 11 14.95 1.27 -0.32
CA PRO A 11 13.81 0.54 -0.86
C PRO A 11 13.49 1.01 -2.28
N GLY A 12 12.93 0.12 -3.10
CA GLY A 12 12.57 0.45 -4.49
C GLY A 12 13.74 0.35 -5.47
N SER A 13 14.74 -0.46 -5.17
CA SER A 13 15.90 -0.66 -6.05
C SER A 13 15.52 -1.01 -7.49
N LEU A 14 14.46 -1.77 -7.72
CA LEU A 14 14.01 -2.14 -9.07
C LEU A 14 13.52 -0.91 -9.86
N ALA A 15 12.78 0.00 -9.22
CA ALA A 15 12.36 1.24 -9.88
C ALA A 15 13.56 2.10 -10.29
N ALA A 16 14.59 2.20 -9.44
CA ALA A 16 15.83 2.91 -9.78
C ALA A 16 16.58 2.25 -10.95
N ILE A 17 16.58 0.92 -11.03
CA ILE A 17 17.19 0.15 -12.12
C ILE A 17 16.42 0.36 -13.42
N LEU A 18 15.10 0.57 -13.36
CA LEU A 18 14.22 0.80 -14.52
C LEU A 18 14.16 2.27 -14.97
N GLY A 19 14.89 3.17 -14.31
CA GLY A 19 15.03 4.56 -14.75
C GLY A 19 14.32 5.60 -13.87
N GLY A 20 13.76 5.19 -12.72
CA GLY A 20 13.23 6.14 -11.73
C GLY A 20 14.31 7.12 -11.25
N VAL A 21 13.93 8.37 -11.04
CA VAL A 21 14.86 9.44 -10.66
C VAL A 21 15.23 9.27 -9.18
N PHE A 22 16.50 9.05 -8.96
CA PHE A 22 17.07 8.77 -7.65
C PHE A 22 17.47 10.06 -6.92
N GLU A 23 16.97 10.21 -5.69
CA GLU A 23 17.33 11.32 -4.81
C GLU A 23 17.73 10.78 -3.43
N GLY A 24 18.98 11.08 -3.02
CA GLY A 24 19.49 10.71 -1.70
C GLY A 24 19.12 11.73 -0.63
N GLY A 25 18.47 11.30 0.45
CA GLY A 25 18.24 12.05 1.67
C GLY A 25 19.25 11.71 2.78
N GLU A 26 19.12 12.32 3.96
CA GLU A 26 19.99 12.03 5.11
C GLU A 26 19.70 10.62 5.67
N ASP A 27 18.44 10.22 5.73
CA ASP A 27 18.01 8.98 6.37
C ASP A 27 17.49 7.92 5.40
N THR A 28 17.14 8.31 4.18
CA THR A 28 16.58 7.41 3.17
C THR A 28 16.83 7.91 1.76
N ILE A 29 16.39 7.12 0.81
CA ILE A 29 16.48 7.40 -0.61
C ILE A 29 15.08 7.45 -1.18
N TRP A 30 14.84 8.44 -2.05
CA TRP A 30 13.60 8.61 -2.75
C TRP A 30 13.78 8.24 -4.21
N ILE A 31 12.78 7.59 -4.79
CA ILE A 31 12.69 7.37 -6.22
C ILE A 31 11.47 8.15 -6.71
N HIS A 32 11.72 9.15 -7.53
CA HIS A 32 10.69 10.00 -8.10
C HIS A 32 10.37 9.56 -9.53
N PRO A 33 9.14 9.83 -9.99
CA PRO A 33 8.78 9.65 -11.38
C PRO A 33 9.72 10.43 -12.31
N ASP A 34 10.14 9.79 -13.40
CA ASP A 34 10.83 10.48 -14.49
C ASP A 34 9.77 11.30 -15.27
N PRO A 35 9.90 12.62 -15.37
CA PRO A 35 8.98 13.44 -16.16
C PRO A 35 8.87 13.04 -17.63
N ASP A 36 9.91 12.38 -18.15
CA ASP A 36 10.00 11.91 -19.54
C ASP A 36 9.59 10.43 -19.68
N PHE A 37 9.07 9.80 -18.62
CA PHE A 37 8.60 8.42 -18.65
C PHE A 37 7.46 8.26 -19.68
N ASN A 38 7.67 7.38 -20.64
CA ASN A 38 6.79 7.19 -21.80
C ASN A 38 5.92 5.94 -21.72
N ASP A 39 5.68 5.42 -20.51
CA ASP A 39 4.93 4.19 -20.23
C ASP A 39 5.57 2.88 -20.74
N GLU A 40 6.80 2.92 -21.26
CA GLU A 40 7.55 1.72 -21.65
C GLU A 40 8.38 1.18 -20.49
N ILE A 41 8.16 -0.09 -20.15
CA ILE A 41 8.94 -0.79 -19.11
C ILE A 41 10.06 -1.57 -19.82
N VAL A 42 11.27 -1.01 -19.78
CA VAL A 42 12.43 -1.61 -20.47
C VAL A 42 13.58 -1.80 -19.48
N PHE A 43 14.08 -3.03 -19.39
CA PHE A 43 15.31 -3.31 -18.67
C PHE A 43 16.54 -3.04 -19.53
N ASN A 44 17.34 -2.05 -19.11
CA ASN A 44 18.62 -1.74 -19.73
C ASN A 44 19.78 -2.33 -18.90
N PRO A 45 20.50 -3.36 -19.39
CA PRO A 45 21.63 -3.96 -18.65
C PRO A 45 22.83 -3.02 -18.48
N GLU A 46 22.89 -1.93 -19.25
CA GLU A 46 23.93 -0.89 -19.17
C GLU A 46 23.48 0.30 -18.29
N HIS A 47 22.31 0.23 -17.65
CA HIS A 47 21.84 1.31 -16.79
C HIS A 47 22.79 1.53 -15.62
N PRO A 48 23.21 2.79 -15.31
CA PRO A 48 24.19 3.07 -14.25
C PRO A 48 23.81 2.50 -12.88
N ASN A 49 22.53 2.60 -12.50
CA ASN A 49 22.05 2.07 -11.22
C ASN A 49 22.12 0.54 -11.17
N TRP A 50 21.88 -0.16 -12.29
CA TRP A 50 22.03 -1.62 -12.35
C TRP A 50 23.50 -2.04 -12.19
N ILE A 51 24.41 -1.36 -12.88
CA ILE A 51 25.85 -1.60 -12.74
C ILE A 51 26.32 -1.34 -11.31
N LEU A 52 25.89 -0.21 -10.72
CA LEU A 52 26.23 0.17 -9.36
C LEU A 52 25.78 -0.87 -8.34
N HIS A 53 24.53 -1.37 -8.42
CA HIS A 53 24.03 -2.42 -7.53
C HIS A 53 24.90 -3.66 -7.60
N LYS A 54 25.22 -4.16 -8.77
CA LYS A 54 26.07 -5.34 -8.92
C LYS A 54 27.47 -5.14 -8.38
N GLU A 55 28.08 -4.00 -8.64
CA GLU A 55 29.44 -3.72 -8.15
C GLU A 55 29.47 -3.54 -6.62
N LEU A 56 28.45 -2.93 -6.03
CA LEU A 56 28.31 -2.81 -4.58
C LEU A 56 28.21 -4.20 -3.93
N LEU A 57 27.33 -5.06 -4.44
CA LEU A 57 27.15 -6.43 -3.91
C LEU A 57 28.43 -7.26 -4.05
N LYS A 58 29.11 -7.23 -5.21
CA LYS A 58 30.39 -7.91 -5.42
C LYS A 58 31.47 -7.41 -4.46
N ALA A 59 31.55 -6.10 -4.23
CA ALA A 59 32.52 -5.51 -3.31
C ALA A 59 32.27 -5.96 -1.86
N CYS A 60 31.00 -5.99 -1.42
CA CYS A 60 30.60 -6.48 -0.11
C CYS A 60 30.86 -7.99 0.02
N LYS A 61 30.53 -8.77 -0.99
CA LYS A 61 30.79 -10.22 -1.03
C LYS A 61 32.26 -10.54 -0.91
N ALA A 62 33.11 -9.83 -1.64
CA ALA A 62 34.57 -10.01 -1.56
C ALA A 62 35.15 -9.71 -0.16
N LYS A 63 34.50 -8.81 0.61
CA LYS A 63 34.90 -8.45 1.98
C LYS A 63 34.28 -9.31 3.06
N ALA A 64 33.17 -9.98 2.77
CA ALA A 64 32.45 -10.80 3.76
C ALA A 64 33.31 -11.93 4.32
N ASN A 65 34.07 -12.62 3.46
CA ASN A 65 35.00 -13.71 3.83
C ASN A 65 34.40 -14.70 4.85
N GLY A 66 33.08 -15.01 4.70
CA GLY A 66 32.32 -15.91 5.58
C GLY A 66 31.93 -15.34 6.95
N ASN A 67 32.20 -14.04 7.23
CA ASN A 67 31.88 -13.44 8.53
C ASN A 67 30.46 -12.88 8.58
N TYR A 68 29.83 -12.62 7.43
CA TYR A 68 28.46 -12.11 7.32
C TYR A 68 27.87 -12.43 5.96
N PHE A 69 26.54 -12.47 5.88
CA PHE A 69 25.82 -12.54 4.63
C PHE A 69 25.76 -11.15 3.97
N VAL A 70 25.75 -11.15 2.64
CA VAL A 70 25.38 -9.97 1.86
C VAL A 70 23.88 -10.06 1.61
N GLY A 71 23.10 -9.09 2.10
CA GLY A 71 21.67 -9.12 1.99
C GLY A 71 21.18 -8.84 0.57
N MET A 72 20.13 -9.53 0.13
CA MET A 72 19.39 -9.18 -1.08
C MET A 72 18.82 -7.75 -0.93
N PRO A 73 19.07 -6.85 -1.89
CA PRO A 73 18.46 -5.53 -1.89
C PRO A 73 16.92 -5.60 -1.90
N ASP A 74 16.29 -4.59 -1.31
CA ASP A 74 14.84 -4.44 -1.40
C ASP A 74 14.45 -3.95 -2.80
N LEU A 75 14.05 -4.89 -3.64
CA LEU A 75 13.70 -4.58 -5.02
C LEU A 75 12.36 -3.83 -5.10
N MET A 76 11.44 -4.12 -4.17
CA MET A 76 10.02 -3.86 -4.33
C MET A 76 9.49 -4.42 -5.64
N GLU A 77 8.20 -4.43 -5.86
CA GLU A 77 7.63 -5.00 -7.08
C GLU A 77 6.32 -4.33 -7.49
N GLY A 78 5.88 -4.70 -8.68
CA GLY A 78 4.53 -4.45 -9.15
C GLY A 78 4.10 -2.99 -9.12
N LEU A 79 3.00 -2.72 -8.41
CA LEU A 79 2.40 -1.38 -8.35
C LEU A 79 3.31 -0.35 -7.71
N ASP A 80 4.13 -0.72 -6.73
CA ASP A 80 5.04 0.21 -6.07
C ASP A 80 6.15 0.67 -7.01
N VAL A 81 6.64 -0.23 -7.87
CA VAL A 81 7.59 0.13 -8.93
C VAL A 81 6.95 1.08 -9.95
N LEU A 82 5.71 0.78 -10.38
CA LEU A 82 4.99 1.67 -11.30
C LEU A 82 4.73 3.04 -10.67
N ALA A 83 4.36 3.09 -9.39
CA ALA A 83 4.15 4.35 -8.68
C ALA A 83 5.44 5.19 -8.60
N ALA A 84 6.58 4.54 -8.41
CA ALA A 84 7.88 5.21 -8.42
C ALA A 84 8.28 5.70 -9.83
N LEU A 85 7.85 5.01 -10.91
CA LEU A 85 8.20 5.39 -12.29
C LEU A 85 7.28 6.47 -12.88
N LYS A 86 5.96 6.41 -12.62
CA LYS A 86 4.99 7.31 -13.26
C LYS A 86 4.09 8.12 -12.32
N GLY A 87 4.23 7.93 -11.01
CA GLY A 87 3.45 8.62 -9.98
C GLY A 87 2.26 7.80 -9.48
N THR A 88 2.04 7.89 -8.18
CA THR A 88 0.99 7.16 -7.46
C THR A 88 -0.41 7.45 -8.02
N ASP A 89 -0.73 8.71 -8.26
CA ASP A 89 -2.01 9.15 -8.79
C ASP A 89 -2.31 8.58 -10.19
N MET A 90 -1.29 8.51 -11.05
CA MET A 90 -1.42 7.92 -12.37
C MET A 90 -1.70 6.42 -12.31
N VAL A 91 -0.95 5.67 -11.47
CA VAL A 91 -1.19 4.23 -11.27
C VAL A 91 -2.60 3.97 -10.73
N LEU A 92 -3.05 4.75 -9.76
CA LEU A 92 -4.39 4.62 -9.21
C LEU A 92 -5.49 4.97 -10.22
N LEU A 93 -5.28 5.94 -11.10
CA LEU A 93 -6.20 6.23 -12.19
C LEU A 93 -6.24 5.09 -13.22
N ASP A 94 -5.10 4.47 -13.51
CA ASP A 94 -5.01 3.40 -14.49
C ASP A 94 -5.75 2.12 -14.06
N THR A 95 -5.94 1.88 -12.78
CA THR A 95 -6.81 0.76 -12.31
C THR A 95 -8.22 0.85 -12.89
N VAL A 96 -8.69 2.08 -13.21
CA VAL A 96 -10.03 2.34 -13.73
C VAL A 96 -10.01 2.71 -15.22
N MET A 97 -9.03 3.51 -15.66
CA MET A 97 -9.00 4.07 -17.00
C MET A 97 -8.34 3.18 -18.03
N GLN A 98 -7.30 2.44 -17.64
CA GLN A 98 -6.47 1.63 -18.52
C GLN A 98 -6.08 0.30 -17.87
N PRO A 99 -7.04 -0.48 -17.32
CA PRO A 99 -6.74 -1.65 -16.50
C PRO A 99 -5.94 -2.72 -17.26
N GLU A 100 -6.19 -2.90 -18.57
CA GLU A 100 -5.46 -3.87 -19.38
C GLU A 100 -4.01 -3.44 -19.66
N VAL A 101 -3.76 -2.14 -19.79
CA VAL A 101 -2.39 -1.59 -19.93
C VAL A 101 -1.65 -1.76 -18.62
N LEU A 102 -2.32 -1.49 -17.48
CA LEU A 102 -1.76 -1.69 -16.15
C LEU A 102 -1.36 -3.16 -15.93
N GLU A 103 -2.23 -4.11 -16.27
CA GLU A 103 -1.91 -5.55 -16.18
C GLU A 103 -0.69 -5.93 -17.02
N GLN A 104 -0.56 -5.38 -18.23
CA GLN A 104 0.60 -5.62 -19.11
C GLN A 104 1.89 -5.06 -18.50
N GLN A 105 1.85 -3.84 -17.96
CA GLN A 105 2.98 -3.23 -17.28
C GLN A 105 3.40 -4.02 -16.04
N MET A 106 2.42 -4.49 -15.25
CA MET A 106 2.67 -5.36 -14.10
C MET A 106 3.37 -6.66 -14.51
N GLN A 107 2.94 -7.31 -15.61
CA GLN A 107 3.60 -8.51 -16.10
C GLN A 107 5.05 -8.22 -16.56
N GLN A 108 5.28 -7.12 -17.27
CA GLN A 108 6.63 -6.72 -17.71
C GLN A 108 7.57 -6.50 -16.51
N ILE A 109 7.08 -5.81 -15.45
CA ILE A 109 7.86 -5.61 -14.23
C ILE A 109 8.16 -6.94 -13.56
N ASN A 110 7.17 -7.83 -13.46
CA ASN A 110 7.34 -9.13 -12.83
C ASN A 110 8.36 -10.02 -13.57
N ASP A 111 8.37 -9.99 -14.90
CA ASP A 111 9.35 -10.71 -15.71
C ASP A 111 10.78 -10.14 -15.50
N ILE A 112 10.90 -8.82 -15.41
CA ILE A 112 12.17 -8.16 -15.12
C ILE A 112 12.62 -8.43 -13.68
N TYR A 113 11.68 -8.44 -12.72
CA TYR A 113 11.95 -8.76 -11.33
C TYR A 113 12.68 -10.10 -11.19
N PHE A 114 12.20 -11.16 -11.82
CA PHE A 114 12.85 -12.47 -11.76
C PHE A 114 14.26 -12.45 -12.37
N LYS A 115 14.43 -11.76 -13.49
CA LYS A 115 15.75 -11.61 -14.11
C LYS A 115 16.73 -10.89 -13.19
N VAL A 116 16.32 -9.77 -12.62
CA VAL A 116 17.14 -8.98 -11.69
C VAL A 116 17.42 -9.78 -10.41
N PHE A 117 16.41 -10.40 -9.84
CA PHE A 117 16.54 -11.23 -8.64
C PHE A 117 17.55 -12.36 -8.84
N ASP A 118 17.45 -13.11 -9.93
CA ASP A 118 18.32 -14.24 -10.20
C ASP A 118 19.79 -13.81 -10.37
N GLU A 119 20.05 -12.70 -11.11
CA GLU A 119 21.39 -12.17 -11.26
C GLU A 119 22.00 -11.68 -9.92
N LEU A 120 21.19 -11.05 -9.05
CA LEU A 120 21.65 -10.60 -7.75
C LEU A 120 21.85 -11.79 -6.79
N TYR A 121 20.95 -12.77 -6.79
CA TYR A 121 21.07 -14.00 -6.01
C TYR A 121 22.40 -14.72 -6.30
N ASP A 122 22.75 -14.87 -7.59
CA ASP A 122 24.01 -15.50 -7.98
C ASP A 122 25.26 -14.74 -7.46
N ILE A 123 25.17 -13.44 -7.22
CA ILE A 123 26.26 -12.65 -6.63
C ILE A 123 26.36 -12.89 -5.12
N ILE A 124 25.21 -12.89 -4.40
CA ILE A 124 25.21 -12.82 -2.94
C ILE A 124 25.21 -14.18 -2.24
N ARG A 125 24.67 -15.23 -2.87
CA ARG A 125 24.47 -16.55 -2.24
C ARG A 125 25.74 -17.15 -1.64
N GLU A 126 25.59 -17.89 -0.53
CA GLU A 126 26.60 -18.74 0.08
C GLU A 126 26.16 -20.21 -0.08
N GLY A 127 26.71 -20.92 -1.06
CA GLY A 127 26.10 -22.17 -1.51
C GLY A 127 24.74 -21.89 -2.13
N ASP A 128 23.69 -22.43 -1.53
CA ASP A 128 22.29 -22.11 -1.90
C ASP A 128 21.63 -21.16 -0.90
N GLU A 129 22.29 -20.81 0.18
CA GLU A 129 21.78 -19.95 1.24
C GLU A 129 21.84 -18.46 0.86
N MET A 130 20.89 -17.69 1.36
CA MET A 130 20.89 -16.23 1.25
C MET A 130 20.25 -15.54 2.45
N ALA A 131 20.48 -14.24 2.56
CA ALA A 131 19.81 -13.37 3.52
C ALA A 131 19.15 -12.19 2.79
N PHE A 132 18.11 -11.63 3.40
CA PHE A 132 17.50 -10.38 2.98
C PHE A 132 18.08 -9.22 3.79
N CYS A 133 18.18 -8.03 3.19
CA CYS A 133 18.84 -6.88 3.81
C CYS A 133 18.08 -6.30 5.02
N TYR A 134 16.77 -6.50 5.10
CA TYR A 134 15.92 -6.12 6.23
C TYR A 134 15.47 -7.34 7.03
N PHE A 135 14.89 -7.12 8.21
CA PHE A 135 14.26 -8.12 9.07
C PHE A 135 15.19 -9.26 9.50
N SER A 136 16.50 -9.12 9.36
CA SER A 136 17.50 -10.15 9.72
C SER A 136 17.11 -11.56 9.25
N SER A 137 16.44 -11.63 8.08
CA SER A 137 15.89 -12.88 7.56
C SER A 137 16.91 -13.63 6.72
N TRP A 138 16.89 -14.97 6.87
CA TRP A 138 17.75 -15.90 6.15
C TRP A 138 16.96 -17.11 5.68
N ALA A 139 17.40 -17.72 4.59
CA ALA A 139 16.82 -18.95 4.08
C ALA A 139 17.87 -19.87 3.46
N PRO A 140 17.64 -21.21 3.49
CA PRO A 140 18.54 -22.19 2.85
C PRO A 140 18.28 -22.34 1.33
N GLY A 141 17.67 -21.36 0.71
CA GLY A 141 17.34 -21.28 -0.70
C GLY A 141 17.01 -19.85 -1.10
N LYS A 142 16.44 -19.64 -2.27
CA LYS A 142 15.97 -18.33 -2.73
C LYS A 142 14.90 -17.79 -1.80
N MET A 143 15.09 -16.57 -1.32
CA MET A 143 14.13 -15.88 -0.43
C MET A 143 13.84 -14.48 -0.93
N SER A 144 12.58 -14.06 -0.85
CA SER A 144 12.19 -12.69 -1.12
C SER A 144 11.20 -12.14 -0.09
N LYS A 145 11.35 -10.86 0.22
CA LYS A 145 10.34 -10.03 0.86
C LYS A 145 9.48 -9.41 -0.24
N LEU A 146 8.19 -9.66 -0.17
CA LEU A 146 7.17 -9.17 -1.10
C LEU A 146 6.34 -8.09 -0.43
N GLN A 147 5.84 -7.11 -1.19
CA GLN A 147 4.98 -6.04 -0.67
C GLN A 147 4.13 -5.40 -1.76
N SER A 148 3.20 -4.56 -1.36
CA SER A 148 2.52 -3.57 -2.22
C SER A 148 1.94 -2.46 -1.34
N ASP A 149 2.72 -1.41 -1.09
CA ASP A 149 2.34 -0.34 -0.16
C ASP A 149 1.22 0.53 -0.73
N ILE A 150 1.28 0.82 -2.04
CA ILE A 150 0.22 1.55 -2.75
C ILE A 150 -1.14 0.82 -2.68
N SER A 151 -1.14 -0.49 -2.45
CA SER A 151 -2.36 -1.28 -2.37
C SER A 151 -3.29 -0.85 -1.23
N THR A 152 -2.79 -0.15 -0.21
CA THR A 152 -3.63 0.46 0.83
C THR A 152 -4.72 1.38 0.30
N MET A 153 -4.55 1.89 -0.92
CA MET A 153 -5.44 2.86 -1.56
C MET A 153 -6.40 2.24 -2.58
N ILE A 154 -6.35 0.93 -2.80
CA ILE A 154 -7.22 0.21 -3.75
C ILE A 154 -8.12 -0.79 -3.03
N SER A 155 -9.17 -1.24 -3.72
CA SER A 155 -10.11 -2.23 -3.20
C SER A 155 -9.49 -3.64 -3.12
N GLN A 156 -10.14 -4.54 -2.37
CA GLN A 156 -9.75 -5.95 -2.37
C GLN A 156 -9.88 -6.61 -3.75
N ASP A 157 -10.86 -6.18 -4.56
CA ASP A 157 -11.05 -6.71 -5.91
C ASP A 157 -9.94 -6.23 -6.85
N ASP A 158 -9.55 -4.96 -6.76
CA ASP A 158 -8.39 -4.43 -7.49
C ASP A 158 -7.09 -5.12 -7.05
N TYR A 159 -6.92 -5.38 -5.75
CA TYR A 159 -5.78 -6.16 -5.25
C TYR A 159 -5.73 -7.57 -5.87
N ARG A 160 -6.86 -8.27 -5.90
CA ARG A 160 -6.94 -9.60 -6.54
C ARG A 160 -6.68 -9.57 -8.03
N ARG A 161 -6.99 -8.45 -8.68
CA ARG A 161 -6.76 -8.26 -10.11
C ARG A 161 -5.32 -7.87 -10.44
N PHE A 162 -4.80 -6.85 -9.77
CA PHE A 162 -3.55 -6.18 -10.16
C PHE A 162 -2.34 -6.58 -9.32
N VAL A 163 -2.50 -7.16 -8.13
CA VAL A 163 -1.38 -7.48 -7.22
C VAL A 163 -1.26 -8.98 -6.98
N GLN A 164 -2.32 -9.61 -6.49
CA GLN A 164 -2.29 -11.00 -6.04
C GLN A 164 -1.74 -11.99 -7.10
N PRO A 165 -2.05 -11.91 -8.42
CA PRO A 165 -1.54 -12.84 -9.41
C PRO A 165 -0.01 -12.84 -9.50
N PHE A 166 0.61 -11.66 -9.39
CA PHE A 166 2.05 -11.47 -9.48
C PHE A 166 2.75 -11.94 -8.20
N ILE A 167 2.21 -11.60 -7.03
CA ILE A 167 2.68 -12.14 -5.73
C ILE A 167 2.63 -13.68 -5.74
N ARG A 168 1.53 -14.26 -6.23
CA ARG A 168 1.40 -15.72 -6.34
C ARG A 168 2.45 -16.31 -7.28
N GLU A 169 2.73 -15.69 -8.41
CA GLU A 169 3.78 -16.15 -9.31
C GLU A 169 5.17 -16.08 -8.67
N GLN A 170 5.46 -15.02 -7.92
CA GLN A 170 6.70 -14.88 -7.16
C GLN A 170 6.81 -15.97 -6.09
N CYS A 171 5.76 -16.24 -5.33
CA CYS A 171 5.72 -17.33 -4.36
C CYS A 171 5.94 -18.72 -4.98
N ARG A 172 5.59 -18.93 -6.24
CA ARG A 172 5.83 -20.21 -6.95
C ARG A 172 7.25 -20.39 -7.44
N LYS A 173 7.95 -19.30 -7.73
CA LYS A 173 9.31 -19.32 -8.31
C LYS A 173 10.41 -19.13 -7.28
N ILE A 174 10.07 -18.66 -6.08
CA ILE A 174 10.98 -18.38 -4.98
C ILE A 174 10.67 -19.34 -3.85
N ASP A 175 11.69 -19.99 -3.30
CA ASP A 175 11.52 -21.09 -2.33
C ASP A 175 10.92 -20.62 -1.00
N TYR A 176 11.27 -19.39 -0.56
CA TYR A 176 10.84 -18.82 0.72
C TYR A 176 10.37 -17.38 0.51
N THR A 177 9.15 -17.09 0.93
CA THR A 177 8.55 -15.76 0.73
C THR A 177 7.95 -15.20 2.01
N LEU A 178 8.25 -13.93 2.26
CA LEU A 178 7.76 -13.14 3.39
C LEU A 178 7.02 -11.93 2.84
N TYR A 179 5.70 -11.85 3.02
CA TYR A 179 4.95 -10.67 2.61
C TYR A 179 5.00 -9.60 3.71
N HIS A 180 5.48 -8.42 3.36
CA HIS A 180 5.46 -7.24 4.21
C HIS A 180 4.08 -6.58 4.15
N LEU A 181 3.32 -6.72 5.24
CA LEU A 181 2.01 -6.11 5.41
C LEU A 181 2.18 -4.83 6.22
N ASP A 182 2.17 -3.66 5.56
CA ASP A 182 2.47 -2.37 6.16
C ASP A 182 1.22 -1.53 6.42
N GLY A 183 1.04 -1.20 7.69
CA GLY A 183 0.00 -0.32 8.18
C GLY A 183 -1.41 -0.91 8.25
N VAL A 184 -2.21 -0.34 9.15
CA VAL A 184 -3.61 -0.77 9.35
C VAL A 184 -4.46 -0.66 8.08
N GLY A 185 -4.08 0.25 7.17
CA GLY A 185 -4.73 0.43 5.87
C GLY A 185 -4.61 -0.79 4.95
N ALA A 186 -3.54 -1.60 5.09
CA ALA A 186 -3.33 -2.80 4.28
C ALA A 186 -4.05 -4.05 4.82
N MET A 187 -4.53 -4.03 6.07
CA MET A 187 -5.14 -5.21 6.72
C MET A 187 -6.34 -5.77 5.97
N HIS A 188 -7.06 -4.95 5.21
CA HIS A 188 -8.21 -5.40 4.43
C HIS A 188 -7.82 -6.34 3.29
N HIS A 189 -6.54 -6.42 2.90
CA HIS A 189 -6.02 -7.37 1.91
C HIS A 189 -5.62 -8.72 2.50
N LEU A 190 -5.63 -8.87 3.83
CA LEU A 190 -5.27 -10.14 4.48
C LEU A 190 -6.02 -11.36 3.89
N PRO A 191 -7.35 -11.31 3.63
CA PRO A 191 -8.03 -12.44 3.01
C PRO A 191 -7.42 -12.86 1.67
N ALA A 192 -7.08 -11.89 0.81
CA ALA A 192 -6.47 -12.16 -0.48
C ALA A 192 -5.05 -12.74 -0.36
N LEU A 193 -4.29 -12.32 0.65
CA LEU A 193 -2.97 -12.88 0.95
C LEU A 193 -3.07 -14.33 1.44
N LEU A 194 -4.03 -14.65 2.29
CA LEU A 194 -4.25 -16.01 2.79
C LEU A 194 -4.72 -16.99 1.70
N GLU A 195 -5.31 -16.50 0.62
CA GLU A 195 -5.68 -17.28 -0.58
C GLU A 195 -4.46 -17.75 -1.41
N ILE A 196 -3.25 -17.21 -1.15
CA ILE A 196 -2.02 -17.61 -1.84
C ILE A 196 -1.41 -18.79 -1.09
N GLU A 197 -1.65 -20.02 -1.56
CA GLU A 197 -1.20 -21.24 -0.88
C GLU A 197 0.32 -21.27 -0.70
N GLU A 198 1.06 -20.80 -1.70
CA GLU A 198 2.52 -20.84 -1.76
C GLU A 198 3.22 -19.78 -0.90
N LEU A 199 2.50 -18.76 -0.40
CA LEU A 199 3.07 -17.75 0.51
C LEU A 199 3.42 -18.40 1.85
N ASN A 200 4.67 -18.20 2.33
CA ASN A 200 5.14 -18.85 3.54
C ASN A 200 4.87 -18.06 4.82
N ALA A 201 5.08 -16.75 4.79
CA ALA A 201 5.01 -15.91 5.98
C ALA A 201 4.47 -14.51 5.69
N ILE A 202 3.90 -13.88 6.72
CA ILE A 202 3.47 -12.47 6.69
C ILE A 202 4.18 -11.75 7.84
N GLN A 203 4.91 -10.70 7.50
CA GLN A 203 5.49 -9.75 8.43
C GLN A 203 4.50 -8.61 8.63
N TRP A 204 4.27 -8.23 9.89
CA TRP A 204 3.39 -7.14 10.27
C TRP A 204 4.16 -5.91 10.72
N THR A 205 3.90 -4.79 10.06
CA THR A 205 4.33 -3.46 10.47
C THR A 205 3.09 -2.61 10.79
N PRO A 206 2.90 -2.17 12.05
CA PRO A 206 1.69 -1.45 12.46
C PRO A 206 1.48 -0.08 11.80
N GLY A 207 2.57 0.60 11.46
CA GLY A 207 2.55 1.96 10.94
C GLY A 207 2.64 3.04 12.01
N VAL A 208 2.75 4.29 11.57
CA VAL A 208 2.97 5.46 12.44
C VAL A 208 1.78 5.69 13.36
N GLY A 209 2.08 5.89 14.64
CA GLY A 209 1.06 6.17 15.67
C GLY A 209 0.37 4.95 16.26
N GLU A 210 0.70 3.76 15.76
CA GLU A 210 0.21 2.48 16.27
C GLU A 210 1.20 1.85 17.25
N PRO A 211 0.73 1.01 18.20
CA PRO A 211 1.63 0.25 19.06
C PRO A 211 2.41 -0.78 18.24
N GLN A 212 3.64 -1.09 18.67
CA GLN A 212 4.54 -2.01 17.98
C GLN A 212 4.03 -3.46 17.99
N GLY A 213 4.71 -4.34 17.24
CA GLY A 213 4.26 -5.70 16.96
C GLY A 213 4.07 -6.62 18.17
N GLY A 214 4.68 -6.31 19.32
CA GLY A 214 4.45 -7.07 20.56
C GLY A 214 3.09 -6.82 21.24
N SER A 215 2.38 -5.75 20.84
CA SER A 215 1.17 -5.30 21.49
C SER A 215 0.00 -6.28 21.40
N PRO A 216 -0.81 -6.43 22.48
CA PRO A 216 -2.05 -7.22 22.47
C PRO A 216 -3.06 -6.84 21.38
N LYS A 217 -2.99 -5.60 20.88
CA LYS A 217 -3.83 -5.12 19.78
C LYS A 217 -3.75 -6.04 18.53
N TRP A 218 -2.62 -6.69 18.32
CA TRP A 218 -2.34 -7.46 17.11
C TRP A 218 -2.54 -8.98 17.24
N TYR A 219 -2.83 -9.48 18.44
CA TYR A 219 -2.93 -10.94 18.66
C TYR A 219 -3.98 -11.61 17.78
N ASP A 220 -5.13 -10.97 17.54
CA ASP A 220 -6.16 -11.53 16.66
C ASP A 220 -5.74 -11.54 15.20
N LEU A 221 -4.95 -10.56 14.75
CA LEU A 221 -4.33 -10.56 13.43
C LEU A 221 -3.39 -11.76 13.28
N TYR A 222 -2.50 -11.95 14.25
CA TYR A 222 -1.54 -13.04 14.22
C TYR A 222 -2.22 -14.42 14.24
N LYS A 223 -3.25 -14.59 15.07
CA LYS A 223 -4.06 -15.83 15.09
C LYS A 223 -4.69 -16.10 13.72
N LYS A 224 -5.22 -15.09 13.04
CA LYS A 224 -5.79 -15.24 11.70
C LYS A 224 -4.74 -15.67 10.67
N ILE A 225 -3.54 -15.08 10.71
CA ILE A 225 -2.43 -15.42 9.81
C ILE A 225 -2.00 -16.88 10.05
N LEU A 226 -1.77 -17.28 11.32
CA LEU A 226 -1.38 -18.63 11.70
C LEU A 226 -2.46 -19.66 11.33
N ALA A 227 -3.74 -19.36 11.60
CA ALA A 227 -4.86 -20.20 11.23
C ALA A 227 -5.01 -20.35 9.69
N GLY A 228 -4.58 -19.35 8.92
CA GLY A 228 -4.47 -19.39 7.47
C GLY A 228 -3.26 -20.18 6.96
N GLY A 229 -2.52 -20.87 7.84
CA GLY A 229 -1.38 -21.72 7.48
C GLY A 229 -0.11 -20.94 7.10
N LYS A 230 -0.01 -19.65 7.48
CA LYS A 230 1.17 -18.81 7.24
C LYS A 230 1.90 -18.55 8.54
N SER A 231 3.24 -18.46 8.48
CA SER A 231 4.02 -17.97 9.60
C SER A 231 3.84 -16.47 9.80
N VAL A 232 4.04 -16.00 11.04
CA VAL A 232 3.97 -14.59 11.43
C VAL A 232 5.36 -14.09 11.78
N MET A 233 5.70 -12.90 11.27
CA MET A 233 6.82 -12.13 11.78
C MET A 233 6.31 -10.87 12.48
N ALA A 234 6.49 -10.80 13.81
CA ALA A 234 6.17 -9.64 14.63
C ALA A 234 7.45 -8.87 14.95
N CYS A 235 7.46 -7.57 14.63
CA CYS A 235 8.65 -6.72 14.76
C CYS A 235 8.53 -5.74 15.91
N TRP A 236 9.70 -5.37 16.47
CA TRP A 236 9.88 -4.33 17.49
C TRP A 236 9.08 -4.55 18.78
N GLY A 237 8.99 -5.82 19.20
CA GLY A 237 8.45 -6.17 20.50
C GLY A 237 9.46 -5.92 21.61
N THR A 238 8.96 -5.69 22.84
CA THR A 238 9.77 -5.53 24.05
C THR A 238 9.79 -6.80 24.89
N LEU A 239 10.73 -6.91 25.84
CA LEU A 239 10.83 -8.06 26.75
C LEU A 239 9.53 -8.31 27.53
N ASP A 240 8.86 -7.23 27.99
CA ASP A 240 7.63 -7.33 28.77
C ASP A 240 6.44 -7.84 27.93
N GLU A 241 6.46 -7.63 26.62
CA GLU A 241 5.43 -8.09 25.69
C GLU A 241 5.64 -9.55 25.25
N LEU A 242 6.88 -10.10 25.35
CA LEU A 242 7.25 -11.40 24.84
C LEU A 242 6.37 -12.54 25.40
N LYS A 243 6.32 -12.66 26.72
CA LYS A 243 5.55 -13.74 27.36
C LYS A 243 4.05 -13.62 27.11
N PRO A 244 3.39 -12.45 27.27
CA PRO A 244 1.99 -12.27 26.93
C PRO A 244 1.67 -12.59 25.47
N LEU A 245 2.57 -12.24 24.54
CA LEU A 245 2.43 -12.57 23.10
C LEU A 245 2.42 -14.09 22.91
N LEU A 246 3.46 -14.79 23.39
CA LEU A 246 3.59 -16.24 23.24
C LEU A 246 2.48 -17.03 23.98
N ASP A 247 2.03 -16.56 25.15
CA ASP A 247 0.87 -17.12 25.85
C ASP A 247 -0.41 -17.07 25.01
N ASN A 248 -0.53 -16.06 24.13
CA ASN A 248 -1.74 -15.85 23.32
C ASN A 248 -1.73 -16.53 21.96
N ILE A 249 -0.58 -16.50 21.26
CA ILE A 249 -0.49 -16.98 19.87
C ILE A 249 0.32 -18.27 19.72
N GLY A 250 1.01 -18.71 20.78
CA GLY A 250 1.96 -19.84 20.71
C GLY A 250 3.31 -19.43 20.14
N ALA A 251 4.20 -20.40 19.97
CA ALA A 251 5.54 -20.19 19.38
C ALA A 251 5.68 -20.78 17.97
N ASP A 252 4.81 -21.71 17.59
CA ASP A 252 4.89 -22.39 16.31
C ASP A 252 4.54 -21.44 15.16
N GLY A 253 5.43 -21.36 14.17
CA GLY A 253 5.27 -20.45 13.03
C GLY A 253 5.45 -18.97 13.36
N VAL A 254 6.04 -18.64 14.52
CA VAL A 254 6.25 -17.25 14.96
C VAL A 254 7.74 -16.89 14.90
N HIS A 255 8.04 -15.82 14.16
CA HIS A 255 9.33 -15.15 14.14
C HIS A 255 9.19 -13.81 14.88
N LEU A 256 10.10 -13.53 15.81
CA LEU A 256 10.09 -12.31 16.60
C LEU A 256 11.36 -11.50 16.33
N GLU A 257 11.18 -10.26 15.96
CA GLU A 257 12.24 -9.25 15.98
C GLU A 257 11.96 -8.31 17.15
N MET A 258 12.87 -8.30 18.12
CA MET A 258 12.65 -7.65 19.41
C MET A 258 13.77 -6.67 19.73
N ASP A 259 13.40 -5.59 20.41
CA ASP A 259 14.34 -4.59 20.90
C ASP A 259 14.76 -4.88 22.34
N PHE A 260 16.07 -4.93 22.57
CA PHE A 260 16.66 -5.15 23.88
C PHE A 260 17.67 -4.06 24.22
N HIS A 261 17.62 -3.57 25.45
CA HIS A 261 18.54 -2.53 25.91
C HIS A 261 19.91 -3.06 26.31
N ASN A 262 20.03 -4.36 26.62
CA ASN A 262 21.27 -4.98 27.08
C ASN A 262 21.23 -6.51 26.97
N GLU A 263 22.41 -7.16 27.09
CA GLU A 263 22.57 -8.62 27.00
C GLU A 263 21.74 -9.40 28.02
N ARG A 264 21.50 -8.84 29.21
CA ARG A 264 20.71 -9.49 30.26
C ARG A 264 19.23 -9.66 29.82
N GLU A 265 18.69 -8.68 29.10
CA GLU A 265 17.33 -8.79 28.53
C GLU A 265 17.28 -9.87 27.44
N VAL A 266 18.31 -9.97 26.59
CA VAL A 266 18.45 -11.07 25.62
C VAL A 266 18.44 -12.43 26.31
N GLU A 267 19.26 -12.60 27.37
CA GLU A 267 19.28 -13.85 28.14
C GLU A 267 17.92 -14.17 28.80
N GLN A 268 17.18 -13.16 29.25
CA GLN A 268 15.84 -13.35 29.80
C GLN A 268 14.84 -13.76 28.73
N ALA A 269 14.88 -13.10 27.58
CA ALA A 269 14.04 -13.45 26.42
C ALA A 269 14.30 -14.89 25.95
N MET A 270 15.58 -15.29 25.84
CA MET A 270 15.92 -16.67 25.45
C MET A 270 15.37 -17.69 26.44
N ARG A 271 15.43 -17.43 27.76
CA ARG A 271 14.84 -18.32 28.78
C ARG A 271 13.32 -18.43 28.64
N ILE A 272 12.64 -17.31 28.35
CA ILE A 272 11.19 -17.32 28.10
C ILE A 272 10.89 -18.15 26.85
N ILE A 273 11.62 -17.95 25.75
CA ILE A 273 11.41 -18.68 24.49
C ILE A 273 11.63 -20.19 24.68
N GLU A 274 12.63 -20.60 25.45
CA GLU A 274 12.91 -22.00 25.76
C GLU A 274 11.73 -22.72 26.46
N GLU A 275 10.92 -22.01 27.25
CA GLU A 275 9.72 -22.56 27.90
C GLU A 275 8.64 -22.94 26.88
N TYR A 276 8.61 -22.30 25.70
CA TYR A 276 7.62 -22.53 24.63
C TYR A 276 8.15 -23.47 23.53
N THR A 277 9.43 -23.78 23.51
CA THR A 277 10.02 -24.65 22.49
C THR A 277 9.56 -26.09 22.72
N GLY A 278 8.67 -26.58 21.84
CA GLY A 278 8.09 -27.92 21.94
C GLY A 278 6.70 -27.97 22.58
N SER A 279 6.10 -26.83 22.93
CA SER A 279 4.72 -26.72 23.42
C SER A 279 3.77 -26.36 22.28
N SER A 280 3.01 -27.31 21.77
CA SER A 280 1.87 -27.02 20.88
C SER A 280 0.71 -26.50 21.71
N VAL A 281 0.34 -25.23 21.53
CA VAL A 281 -0.90 -24.67 22.08
C VAL A 281 -2.03 -24.96 21.09
N PRO A 282 -3.16 -25.58 21.53
CA PRO A 282 -4.28 -25.84 20.64
C PRO A 282 -4.92 -24.52 20.18
N VAL A 283 -5.13 -24.38 18.87
CA VAL A 283 -5.91 -23.28 18.28
C VAL A 283 -7.39 -23.51 18.64
N PRO A 284 -8.10 -22.55 19.25
CA PRO A 284 -9.53 -22.66 19.47
C PRO A 284 -10.26 -22.63 18.12
N ALA A 285 -11.09 -23.64 17.87
CA ALA A 285 -11.99 -23.66 16.74
C ALA A 285 -13.16 -22.69 16.97
N ASP A 286 -13.50 -21.97 15.89
CA ASP A 286 -14.73 -21.22 15.60
C ASP A 286 -15.40 -20.41 16.74
N THR A 287 -15.46 -19.11 16.54
CA THR A 287 -16.59 -18.31 17.03
C THR A 287 -17.18 -17.51 15.88
N ASP A 288 -18.18 -18.10 15.26
CA ASP A 288 -19.19 -17.37 14.48
C ASP A 288 -19.99 -16.41 15.38
N GLY A 289 -20.24 -15.21 14.86
CA GLY A 289 -21.42 -14.44 15.22
C GLY A 289 -21.22 -13.16 16.00
N ILE A 290 -21.09 -12.04 15.28
CA ILE A 290 -21.58 -10.76 15.80
C ILE A 290 -22.55 -10.20 14.77
N GLN A 291 -23.83 -10.21 15.13
CA GLN A 291 -24.90 -9.51 14.42
C GLN A 291 -24.84 -8.02 14.77
N GLN A 292 -24.89 -7.18 13.73
CA GLN A 292 -25.11 -5.74 13.88
C GLN A 292 -26.62 -5.46 13.89
N GLU A 293 -27.11 -4.86 14.97
CA GLU A 293 -28.44 -4.27 15.02
C GLU A 293 -28.45 -2.87 14.40
N ALA A 294 -29.35 -2.69 13.44
CA ALA A 294 -29.61 -1.41 12.81
C ALA A 294 -30.66 -0.63 13.59
N GLY A 295 -30.31 0.54 14.10
CA GLY A 295 -31.22 1.49 14.70
C GLY A 295 -31.91 2.36 13.63
N GLN A 296 -33.22 2.25 13.53
CA GLN A 296 -34.07 3.16 12.76
C GLN A 296 -34.39 4.40 13.59
N SER A 297 -34.26 5.60 13.03
CA SER A 297 -34.94 6.78 13.54
C SER A 297 -35.69 7.52 12.43
N ASN A 298 -36.94 7.77 12.75
CA ASN A 298 -37.94 8.48 11.96
C ASN A 298 -37.60 9.96 11.73
N VAL A 299 -37.84 10.45 10.52
CA VAL A 299 -38.21 11.85 10.27
C VAL A 299 -39.30 11.93 9.23
N GLN A 300 -40.50 12.19 9.73
CA GLN A 300 -41.63 12.68 8.94
C GLN A 300 -41.85 14.11 9.39
N GLU A 301 -41.49 15.10 8.56
CA GLU A 301 -42.17 16.39 8.43
C GLU A 301 -41.43 17.31 7.44
N SER A 302 -41.97 17.46 6.24
CA SER A 302 -41.85 18.65 5.37
C SER A 302 -42.23 18.33 3.90
N ILE A 303 -43.50 18.06 3.67
CA ILE A 303 -43.97 17.62 2.32
C ILE A 303 -44.61 18.77 1.46
N ARG A 304 -44.67 20.01 1.94
CA ARG A 304 -45.43 21.06 1.21
C ARG A 304 -44.64 22.18 0.50
N VAL A 305 -43.31 22.17 0.54
CA VAL A 305 -42.47 23.16 -0.22
C VAL A 305 -41.75 22.49 -1.38
N ARG A 306 -42.05 21.22 -1.65
CA ARG A 306 -41.24 20.32 -2.51
C ARG A 306 -41.71 20.21 -3.97
N GLU A 307 -42.88 20.69 -4.34
CA GLU A 307 -43.44 20.38 -5.68
C GLU A 307 -43.02 21.34 -6.80
N GLU A 308 -42.62 22.58 -6.52
CA GLU A 308 -42.03 23.48 -7.52
C GLU A 308 -40.52 23.34 -7.68
N LYS A 309 -39.82 22.91 -6.64
CA LYS A 309 -38.35 22.60 -6.67
C LYS A 309 -38.04 21.28 -7.38
N ASN A 310 -38.98 20.35 -7.43
CA ASN A 310 -38.80 19.01 -8.02
C ASN A 310 -38.66 18.99 -9.56
N ARG A 311 -39.04 20.04 -10.29
CA ARG A 311 -38.88 20.07 -11.76
C ARG A 311 -37.49 20.55 -12.20
N GLU A 312 -36.85 21.45 -11.45
CA GLU A 312 -35.49 21.87 -11.71
C GLU A 312 -34.47 20.87 -11.15
N GLU A 313 -34.78 20.21 -10.02
CA GLU A 313 -33.95 19.17 -9.42
C GLU A 313 -33.77 17.92 -10.32
N ASP A 314 -34.77 17.60 -11.16
CA ASP A 314 -34.69 16.42 -12.04
C ASP A 314 -33.82 16.66 -13.29
N GLN A 315 -33.59 17.90 -13.73
CA GLN A 315 -32.79 18.22 -14.92
C GLN A 315 -31.29 18.12 -14.67
N LEU A 316 -30.79 18.33 -13.44
CA LEU A 316 -29.39 18.33 -13.08
C LEU A 316 -28.96 17.08 -12.30
N LYS A 317 -29.88 16.17 -11.99
CA LYS A 317 -29.55 14.86 -11.43
C LYS A 317 -28.53 14.10 -12.26
N PRO A 318 -28.54 14.11 -13.61
CA PRO A 318 -27.50 13.50 -14.42
C PRO A 318 -26.11 14.07 -14.19
N LEU A 319 -25.95 15.34 -13.78
CA LEU A 319 -24.66 15.91 -13.39
C LEU A 319 -24.15 15.30 -12.08
N TYR A 320 -25.02 15.23 -11.07
CA TYR A 320 -24.72 14.57 -9.82
C TYR A 320 -24.27 13.11 -10.05
N ASP A 321 -25.08 12.34 -10.79
CA ASP A 321 -24.80 10.94 -11.10
C ASP A 321 -23.47 10.77 -11.88
N ALA A 322 -23.17 11.68 -12.82
CA ALA A 322 -21.93 11.67 -13.59
C ALA A 322 -20.69 11.92 -12.72
N ILE A 323 -20.77 12.86 -11.77
CA ILE A 323 -19.68 13.16 -10.84
C ILE A 323 -19.47 11.99 -9.88
N VAL A 324 -20.54 11.46 -9.27
CA VAL A 324 -20.45 10.30 -8.37
C VAL A 324 -19.86 9.08 -9.08
N ALA A 325 -20.20 8.89 -10.36
CA ALA A 325 -19.65 7.82 -11.19
C ALA A 325 -18.26 8.13 -11.79
N GLY A 326 -17.71 9.32 -11.55
CA GLY A 326 -16.41 9.75 -12.07
C GLY A 326 -16.34 9.95 -13.59
N LYS A 327 -17.46 10.21 -14.26
CA LYS A 327 -17.58 10.32 -15.73
C LYS A 327 -17.41 11.76 -16.19
N LEU A 328 -16.23 12.09 -16.71
CA LEU A 328 -15.85 13.44 -17.12
C LEU A 328 -16.75 14.00 -18.24
N GLU A 329 -16.85 13.28 -19.39
CA GLU A 329 -17.57 13.76 -20.55
C GLU A 329 -19.07 13.99 -20.26
N PRO A 330 -19.81 13.07 -19.62
CA PRO A 330 -21.19 13.30 -19.20
C PRO A 330 -21.33 14.50 -18.25
N ALA A 331 -20.43 14.68 -17.28
CA ALA A 331 -20.47 15.82 -16.36
C ALA A 331 -20.31 17.15 -17.11
N VAL A 332 -19.37 17.23 -18.05
CA VAL A 332 -19.11 18.41 -18.89
C VAL A 332 -20.30 18.70 -19.80
N GLU A 333 -20.89 17.68 -20.43
CA GLU A 333 -22.01 17.83 -21.34
C GLU A 333 -23.26 18.34 -20.63
N VAL A 334 -23.64 17.75 -19.51
CA VAL A 334 -24.79 18.17 -18.70
C VAL A 334 -24.59 19.60 -18.18
N THR A 335 -23.37 19.93 -17.72
CA THR A 335 -23.05 21.30 -17.28
C THR A 335 -23.17 22.32 -18.41
N ARG A 336 -22.68 21.99 -19.62
CA ARG A 336 -22.82 22.86 -20.80
C ARG A 336 -24.27 23.10 -21.15
N LYS A 337 -25.11 22.07 -21.10
CA LYS A 337 -26.54 22.17 -21.34
C LYS A 337 -27.23 23.04 -20.29
N ALA A 338 -26.93 22.83 -19.01
CA ALA A 338 -27.48 23.64 -17.91
C ALA A 338 -27.12 25.13 -18.05
N ILE A 339 -25.92 25.46 -18.50
CA ILE A 339 -25.53 26.84 -18.82
C ILE A 339 -26.35 27.41 -19.97
N ALA A 340 -26.56 26.64 -21.05
CA ALA A 340 -27.36 27.05 -22.20
C ALA A 340 -28.83 27.25 -21.83
N ASP A 341 -29.36 26.46 -20.91
CA ASP A 341 -30.72 26.55 -20.38
C ASP A 341 -30.89 27.68 -19.35
N GLY A 342 -29.81 28.43 -19.03
CA GLY A 342 -29.84 29.61 -18.18
C GLY A 342 -29.83 29.32 -16.68
N VAL A 343 -29.44 28.12 -16.26
CA VAL A 343 -29.35 27.77 -14.84
C VAL A 343 -28.23 28.58 -14.18
N VAL A 344 -28.47 29.09 -12.99
CA VAL A 344 -27.52 29.93 -12.27
C VAL A 344 -26.26 29.09 -11.90
N PRO A 345 -25.05 29.53 -12.28
CA PRO A 345 -23.83 28.77 -12.04
C PRO A 345 -23.63 28.35 -10.59
N GLN A 346 -23.99 29.22 -9.63
CA GLN A 346 -23.84 28.96 -8.20
C GLN A 346 -24.77 27.81 -7.72
N ASP A 347 -25.96 27.68 -8.32
CA ASP A 347 -26.92 26.62 -7.98
C ASP A 347 -26.44 25.27 -8.52
N ILE A 348 -25.78 25.26 -9.69
CA ILE A 348 -25.15 24.05 -10.25
C ILE A 348 -24.05 23.55 -9.29
N ILE A 349 -23.20 24.47 -8.81
CA ILE A 349 -22.10 24.13 -7.90
C ILE A 349 -22.63 23.64 -6.55
N ASN A 350 -23.46 24.45 -5.90
CA ASN A 350 -23.87 24.18 -4.52
C ASN A 350 -24.88 23.03 -4.42
N GLY A 351 -25.80 22.95 -5.37
CA GLY A 351 -26.89 21.98 -5.35
C GLY A 351 -26.45 20.58 -5.80
N TYR A 352 -25.50 20.50 -6.73
CA TYR A 352 -25.18 19.22 -7.38
C TYR A 352 -23.73 18.83 -7.27
N MET A 353 -22.77 19.72 -7.59
CA MET A 353 -21.35 19.34 -7.60
C MET A 353 -20.80 19.06 -6.19
N ILE A 354 -21.08 19.98 -5.24
CA ILE A 354 -20.63 19.83 -3.83
C ILE A 354 -21.31 18.62 -3.20
N THR A 355 -22.63 18.45 -3.46
CA THR A 355 -23.39 17.33 -2.92
C THR A 355 -22.90 16.00 -3.46
N ALA A 356 -22.56 15.91 -4.75
CA ALA A 356 -21.98 14.71 -5.37
C ALA A 356 -20.63 14.34 -4.74
N MET A 357 -19.75 15.33 -4.55
CA MET A 357 -18.45 15.09 -3.89
C MET A 357 -18.63 14.71 -2.41
N GLY A 358 -19.65 15.25 -1.73
CA GLY A 358 -20.01 14.82 -0.37
C GLY A 358 -20.39 13.34 -0.30
N GLU A 359 -21.18 12.87 -1.26
CA GLU A 359 -21.55 11.45 -1.38
C GLU A 359 -20.32 10.57 -1.63
N VAL A 360 -19.42 10.97 -2.54
CA VAL A 360 -18.19 10.22 -2.81
C VAL A 360 -17.29 10.17 -1.57
N GLY A 361 -17.17 11.30 -0.85
CA GLY A 361 -16.44 11.38 0.41
C GLY A 361 -17.05 10.47 1.49
N GLN A 362 -18.39 10.42 1.60
CA GLN A 362 -19.05 9.52 2.55
C GLN A 362 -18.83 8.05 2.18
N ARG A 363 -18.94 7.70 0.90
CA ARG A 363 -18.62 6.33 0.44
C ARG A 363 -17.17 5.92 0.75
N PHE A 364 -16.25 6.87 0.64
CA PHE A 364 -14.86 6.63 1.02
C PHE A 364 -14.71 6.36 2.52
N GLN A 365 -15.36 7.17 3.39
CA GLN A 365 -15.36 6.94 4.84
C GLN A 365 -15.99 5.61 5.22
N ASP A 366 -17.03 5.20 4.50
CA ASP A 366 -17.74 3.93 4.71
C ASP A 366 -16.98 2.70 4.13
N GLY A 367 -15.80 2.89 3.51
CA GLY A 367 -15.04 1.82 2.84
C GLY A 367 -15.71 1.28 1.56
N LYS A 368 -16.66 2.04 0.97
CA LYS A 368 -17.39 1.69 -0.26
C LYS A 368 -16.81 2.34 -1.51
N ALA A 369 -15.86 3.24 -1.36
CA ALA A 369 -15.07 3.85 -2.42
C ALA A 369 -13.60 3.93 -1.99
N PHE A 370 -12.70 3.94 -2.96
CA PHE A 370 -11.26 4.01 -2.76
C PHE A 370 -10.69 5.23 -3.49
N VAL A 371 -9.38 5.47 -3.32
CA VAL A 371 -8.74 6.66 -3.89
C VAL A 371 -8.95 6.81 -5.41
N PRO A 372 -8.92 5.75 -6.23
CA PRO A 372 -9.22 5.87 -7.65
C PRO A 372 -10.57 6.51 -7.95
N GLN A 373 -11.64 6.12 -7.22
CA GLN A 373 -12.97 6.68 -7.40
C GLN A 373 -13.04 8.15 -6.99
N LEU A 374 -12.33 8.56 -5.92
CA LEU A 374 -12.22 9.97 -5.53
C LEU A 374 -11.54 10.79 -6.62
N LEU A 375 -10.44 10.30 -7.18
CA LEU A 375 -9.70 10.97 -8.25
C LEU A 375 -10.56 11.15 -9.51
N MET A 376 -11.30 10.10 -9.89
CA MET A 376 -12.21 10.16 -11.04
C MET A 376 -13.35 11.15 -10.83
N ALA A 377 -13.98 11.16 -9.66
CA ALA A 377 -15.03 12.11 -9.30
C ALA A 377 -14.50 13.56 -9.27
N GLY A 378 -13.32 13.78 -8.67
CA GLY A 378 -12.66 15.07 -8.66
C GLY A 378 -12.31 15.57 -10.06
N ARG A 379 -11.87 14.69 -10.97
CA ARG A 379 -11.62 15.00 -12.38
C ARG A 379 -12.89 15.38 -13.12
N ALA A 380 -13.98 14.65 -12.90
CA ALA A 380 -15.29 14.95 -13.49
C ALA A 380 -15.82 16.32 -13.02
N MET A 381 -15.77 16.59 -11.70
CA MET A 381 -16.14 17.86 -11.13
C MET A 381 -15.29 19.02 -11.66
N LYS A 382 -13.96 18.85 -11.71
CA LYS A 382 -13.03 19.87 -12.22
C LYS A 382 -13.35 20.24 -13.67
N GLY A 383 -13.57 19.25 -14.54
CA GLY A 383 -13.92 19.50 -15.94
C GLY A 383 -15.23 20.27 -16.11
N ALA A 384 -16.25 19.94 -15.32
CA ALA A 384 -17.52 20.66 -15.29
C ALA A 384 -17.35 22.09 -14.73
N LEU A 385 -16.55 22.27 -13.66
CA LEU A 385 -16.31 23.57 -13.03
C LEU A 385 -15.57 24.56 -13.97
N GLU A 386 -14.66 24.08 -14.83
CA GLU A 386 -13.97 24.93 -15.81
C GLU A 386 -14.93 25.67 -16.75
N LEU A 387 -16.10 25.09 -17.07
CA LEU A 387 -17.15 25.75 -17.86
C LEU A 387 -17.87 26.87 -17.10
N LEU A 388 -17.95 26.76 -15.77
CA LEU A 388 -18.65 27.73 -14.90
C LEU A 388 -17.74 28.89 -14.47
N LYS A 389 -16.42 28.71 -14.41
CA LYS A 389 -15.44 29.73 -13.98
C LYS A 389 -15.61 31.09 -14.69
N PRO A 390 -15.75 31.18 -16.04
CA PRO A 390 -15.91 32.46 -16.72
C PRO A 390 -17.19 33.19 -16.33
N LEU A 391 -18.25 32.45 -15.97
CA LEU A 391 -19.57 32.99 -15.61
C LEU A 391 -19.60 33.48 -14.16
N LEU A 392 -18.70 33.00 -13.32
CA LEU A 392 -18.54 33.42 -11.93
C LEU A 392 -17.69 34.68 -11.78
N ALA A 393 -16.81 34.98 -12.74
CA ALA A 393 -15.88 36.12 -12.70
C ALA A 393 -16.55 37.50 -12.81
N GLY A 394 -17.86 37.56 -13.10
CA GLY A 394 -18.64 38.79 -13.23
C GLY A 394 -19.40 39.27 -11.98
N ASN A 395 -19.56 38.42 -10.98
CA ASN A 395 -20.22 38.73 -9.72
C ASN A 395 -19.21 39.00 -8.61
N ALA A 396 -18.90 40.28 -8.37
CA ALA A 396 -18.03 40.69 -7.30
C ALA A 396 -18.56 40.20 -5.94
N SER A 397 -17.73 39.40 -5.30
CA SER A 397 -17.55 39.24 -3.87
C SER A 397 -18.74 38.78 -3.00
N THR A 398 -18.75 37.51 -2.71
CA THR A 398 -18.85 37.06 -1.32
C THR A 398 -17.70 36.11 -0.99
N THR A 399 -16.47 36.61 -1.17
CA THR A 399 -15.28 35.87 -0.69
C THR A 399 -15.22 36.04 0.82
N ILE A 400 -15.58 34.99 1.56
CA ILE A 400 -15.50 34.95 3.03
C ILE A 400 -14.03 34.84 3.49
N GLY A 401 -13.12 34.39 2.61
CA GLY A 401 -11.70 34.24 2.88
C GLY A 401 -10.96 33.53 1.76
N LYS A 402 -9.63 33.47 1.86
CA LYS A 402 -8.76 32.64 1.02
C LYS A 402 -8.33 31.41 1.81
N ILE A 403 -8.62 30.23 1.29
CA ILE A 403 -8.11 28.95 1.81
C ILE A 403 -6.95 28.55 0.90
N VAL A 404 -5.77 28.33 1.48
CA VAL A 404 -4.64 27.73 0.78
C VAL A 404 -4.66 26.24 1.14
N ILE A 405 -4.91 25.39 0.14
CA ILE A 405 -4.86 23.94 0.28
C ILE A 405 -3.55 23.50 -0.36
N GLY A 406 -2.67 22.87 0.42
CA GLY A 406 -1.48 22.20 -0.03
C GLY A 406 -1.63 20.69 0.17
N THR A 407 -1.21 19.90 -0.81
CA THR A 407 -0.98 18.46 -0.63
C THR A 407 0.35 18.29 0.07
N VAL A 408 0.34 17.63 1.22
CA VAL A 408 1.56 17.09 1.82
C VAL A 408 1.67 15.67 1.31
N THR A 409 2.69 15.39 0.52
CA THR A 409 3.02 14.02 0.16
C THR A 409 3.58 13.37 1.41
N VAL A 410 2.76 12.55 2.07
CA VAL A 410 3.24 11.67 3.15
C VAL A 410 3.79 10.44 2.47
N SER A 411 5.11 10.34 2.39
CA SER A 411 5.74 9.09 2.03
C SER A 411 5.78 8.21 3.28
N TYR A 412 5.23 7.03 3.17
CA TYR A 412 5.33 5.99 4.18
C TYR A 412 6.67 5.28 4.03
N THR A 413 7.75 5.96 4.37
CA THR A 413 9.04 5.31 4.57
C THR A 413 9.40 5.44 6.02
N HIS A 414 9.88 4.34 6.58
CA HIS A 414 10.29 4.15 7.97
C HIS A 414 10.91 5.40 8.57
N LEU A 415 10.17 6.10 9.44
CA LEU A 415 10.75 7.01 10.40
C LEU A 415 11.42 6.13 11.47
N THR A 416 12.69 5.82 11.28
CA THR A 416 13.52 5.43 12.42
C THR A 416 13.62 6.65 13.32
N LEU A 417 13.01 6.56 14.50
CA LEU A 417 13.20 7.56 15.54
C LEU A 417 14.71 7.65 15.86
N PRO A 418 15.28 8.86 15.98
CA PRO A 418 16.66 8.99 16.39
C PRO A 418 16.80 8.40 17.81
N THR A 419 17.64 7.42 17.95
CA THR A 419 18.13 6.98 19.25
C THR A 419 19.01 8.09 19.81
N SER A 420 18.47 8.86 20.74
CA SER A 420 19.24 9.77 21.60
C SER A 420 19.93 9.00 22.70
#